data_dd1162b95b281fe4523fa8fd2d6a80a6
#
_entry.id   dd1162b95b281fe4523fa8fd2d6a80a6
#
_cell.length_a   1.000
_cell.length_b   1.000
_cell.length_c   1.000
_cell.angle_alpha   90.00
_cell.angle_beta   90.00
_cell.angle_gamma   90.00
#
_symmetry.space_group_name_H-M   'P 1'
#
loop_
_entity.id
_entity.type
_entity.pdbx_description
1 polymer ?
#
loop_
_entity_poly.entity_id
_entity_poly.type
_entity_poly.pdbx_seq_one_letter_code
_entity_poly.pdbx_strand_id
1 'polypeptide(L)'
;MALQASPLTAPLRLSAQPATKQRYWVIVFAVTLAILAYIDRVAISYAAPLISSDLGLSRSEMGAIFSAFALAYALFEIPGGWLGDRMGPRRVLLRITVWWSVFTAVTGGMWSFGSMFVARFLFGAGEAGCFPNLTKAFTTWLPRQERVRAQGITWMFARWGGAFTPPLVLLVLSFTTWRWAFVLFGALGALWVTAFALWFRDRPRDNPRVNSAELQLIGDAQDGGHGDVPWGKLIRSRSVWLLWAQYFLLSYPWYFYITWLPTYLQSPTGRGLSAGDAAQYAVYPLLFGGFGSLTCGLISSRFDRWTGSIKISRRLISCAGFAGASAFLLLSMRIQDPLWAMVAMGMASFSNDLVMPCAWGSCMDVGGKFAGTLSGSMNMMGNLAGFVAPLVGGFILQSTGDNWNVLLYLMAAVYCGGMICWPFIDSSTSLDCDDARPAAM
;
A
#
# COMPACT_ATOMS: atom_id res chain seq x y z
N MET A 1 -3.66 66.61 15.58
CA MET A 1 -3.47 65.23 15.98
C MET A 1 -4.07 64.35 14.85
N ALA A 2 -3.27 63.96 13.86
CA ALA A 2 -3.72 63.27 12.68
C ALA A 2 -3.63 61.77 12.93
N LEU A 3 -4.77 61.08 12.86
CA LEU A 3 -4.85 59.62 12.91
C LEU A 3 -4.30 59.06 11.58
N GLN A 4 -3.15 58.37 11.66
CA GLN A 4 -2.58 57.60 10.57
C GLN A 4 -3.49 56.38 10.34
N ALA A 5 -4.16 56.34 9.19
CA ALA A 5 -4.87 55.17 8.70
C ALA A 5 -3.85 54.06 8.34
N SER A 6 -3.99 52.90 8.95
CA SER A 6 -3.26 51.68 8.63
C SER A 6 -3.47 51.28 7.16
N PRO A 7 -2.43 50.84 6.42
CA PRO A 7 -2.62 50.44 5.03
C PRO A 7 -3.49 49.19 4.97
N LEU A 8 -4.66 49.33 4.33
CA LEU A 8 -5.54 48.27 3.92
C LEU A 8 -4.77 47.19 3.16
N THR A 9 -4.81 45.99 3.65
CA THR A 9 -4.31 44.79 3.00
C THR A 9 -4.78 44.76 1.55
N ALA A 10 -3.85 44.87 0.61
CA ALA A 10 -4.14 44.76 -0.81
C ALA A 10 -4.80 43.41 -1.10
N PRO A 11 -5.89 43.36 -1.88
CA PRO A 11 -6.50 42.09 -2.27
C PRO A 11 -5.46 41.26 -3.05
N LEU A 12 -5.25 40.00 -2.61
CA LEU A 12 -4.44 39.03 -3.33
C LEU A 12 -4.91 38.97 -4.78
N ARG A 13 -4.13 39.51 -5.70
CA ARG A 13 -4.41 39.40 -7.14
C ARG A 13 -4.42 37.94 -7.48
N LEU A 14 -5.59 37.37 -7.76
CA LEU A 14 -5.72 36.07 -8.41
C LEU A 14 -4.84 36.08 -9.66
N SER A 15 -3.84 35.22 -9.72
CA SER A 15 -2.98 35.13 -10.87
C SER A 15 -3.84 34.75 -12.10
N ALA A 16 -3.78 35.52 -13.15
CA ALA A 16 -4.53 35.30 -14.39
C ALA A 16 -4.08 34.02 -15.15
N GLN A 17 -3.06 33.32 -14.66
CA GLN A 17 -2.56 32.09 -15.27
C GLN A 17 -3.27 30.87 -14.68
N PRO A 18 -3.70 29.90 -15.52
CA PRO A 18 -4.26 28.64 -15.03
C PRO A 18 -3.22 27.88 -14.21
N ALA A 19 -3.69 27.14 -13.19
CA ALA A 19 -2.81 26.32 -12.36
C ALA A 19 -2.06 25.30 -13.21
N THR A 20 -0.76 25.19 -13.01
CA THR A 20 0.04 24.13 -13.59
C THR A 20 -0.41 22.77 -13.02
N LYS A 21 -0.13 21.68 -13.74
CA LYS A 21 -0.54 20.32 -13.32
C LYS A 21 0.65 19.53 -12.78
N GLN A 22 1.63 20.21 -12.20
CA GLN A 22 2.87 19.59 -11.74
C GLN A 22 2.65 18.62 -10.56
N ARG A 23 1.65 18.88 -9.70
CA ARG A 23 1.31 18.00 -8.60
C ARG A 23 0.99 16.56 -9.01
N TYR A 24 0.51 16.35 -10.24
CA TYR A 24 0.19 15.00 -10.72
C TYR A 24 1.43 14.15 -11.03
N TRP A 25 2.59 14.77 -11.22
CA TRP A 25 3.83 14.01 -11.39
C TRP A 25 4.20 13.21 -10.12
N VAL A 26 3.78 13.65 -8.93
CA VAL A 26 3.99 12.85 -7.72
C VAL A 26 3.23 11.52 -7.80
N ILE A 27 2.05 11.49 -8.45
CA ILE A 27 1.28 10.26 -8.67
C ILE A 27 2.01 9.37 -9.69
N VAL A 28 2.56 9.95 -10.76
CA VAL A 28 3.33 9.19 -11.76
C VAL A 28 4.54 8.52 -11.11
N PHE A 29 5.29 9.26 -10.27
CA PHE A 29 6.42 8.68 -9.52
C PHE A 29 5.97 7.62 -8.52
N ALA A 30 4.85 7.81 -7.83
CA ALA A 30 4.31 6.82 -6.91
C ALA A 30 3.88 5.53 -7.63
N VAL A 31 3.20 5.65 -8.75
CA VAL A 31 2.76 4.52 -9.58
C VAL A 31 3.95 3.72 -10.12
N THR A 32 4.91 4.41 -10.73
CA THR A 32 6.11 3.74 -11.27
C THR A 32 6.93 3.08 -10.18
N LEU A 33 7.04 3.69 -9.00
CA LEU A 33 7.71 3.10 -7.85
C LEU A 33 6.97 1.87 -7.32
N ALA A 34 5.64 1.94 -7.24
CA ALA A 34 4.82 0.82 -6.81
C ALA A 34 4.95 -0.38 -7.77
N ILE A 35 4.96 -0.14 -9.09
CA ILE A 35 5.19 -1.19 -10.08
C ILE A 35 6.58 -1.83 -9.89
N LEU A 36 7.64 -1.01 -9.77
CA LEU A 36 9.00 -1.49 -9.55
C LEU A 36 9.11 -2.33 -8.27
N ALA A 37 8.53 -1.85 -7.16
CA ALA A 37 8.51 -2.59 -5.90
C ALA A 37 7.87 -3.98 -6.04
N TYR A 38 6.76 -4.09 -6.78
CA TYR A 38 6.12 -5.38 -7.01
C TYR A 38 6.89 -6.28 -7.98
N ILE A 39 7.56 -5.72 -9.00
CA ILE A 39 8.47 -6.48 -9.86
C ILE A 39 9.58 -7.12 -9.02
N ASP A 40 10.27 -6.34 -8.20
CA ASP A 40 11.41 -6.79 -7.39
C ASP A 40 11.01 -7.81 -6.31
N ARG A 41 9.80 -7.67 -5.74
CA ARG A 41 9.24 -8.63 -4.76
C ARG A 41 8.89 -9.97 -5.39
N VAL A 42 8.26 -9.94 -6.57
CA VAL A 42 7.68 -11.13 -7.20
C VAL A 42 8.69 -11.88 -8.05
N ALA A 43 9.70 -11.18 -8.60
CA ALA A 43 10.71 -11.77 -9.50
C ALA A 43 11.41 -12.99 -8.89
N ILE A 44 11.74 -12.95 -7.60
CA ILE A 44 12.42 -14.08 -6.95
C ILE A 44 11.57 -15.35 -6.92
N SER A 45 10.25 -15.23 -6.80
CA SER A 45 9.35 -16.40 -6.76
C SER A 45 9.36 -17.15 -8.08
N TYR A 46 9.44 -16.43 -9.21
CA TYR A 46 9.51 -17.03 -10.54
C TYR A 46 10.91 -17.48 -10.95
N ALA A 47 11.95 -16.87 -10.39
CA ALA A 47 13.32 -17.32 -10.54
C ALA A 47 13.70 -18.46 -9.56
N ALA A 48 12.87 -18.74 -8.54
CA ALA A 48 13.17 -19.70 -7.47
C ALA A 48 13.57 -21.10 -7.95
N PRO A 49 12.93 -21.73 -8.96
CA PRO A 49 13.36 -23.03 -9.45
C PRO A 49 14.79 -23.00 -10.01
N LEU A 50 15.14 -21.93 -10.75
CA LEU A 50 16.48 -21.76 -11.33
C LEU A 50 17.52 -21.48 -10.24
N ILE A 51 17.20 -20.65 -9.26
CA ILE A 51 18.05 -20.34 -8.11
C ILE A 51 18.30 -21.60 -7.28
N SER A 52 17.24 -22.36 -6.96
CA SER A 52 17.36 -23.60 -6.18
C SER A 52 18.20 -24.65 -6.87
N SER A 53 18.06 -24.80 -8.20
CA SER A 53 18.87 -25.71 -8.99
C SER A 53 20.34 -25.29 -9.05
N ASP A 54 20.61 -23.99 -9.23
CA ASP A 54 21.98 -23.45 -9.39
C ASP A 54 22.77 -23.45 -8.07
N LEU A 55 22.09 -23.17 -6.95
CA LEU A 55 22.70 -23.06 -5.63
C LEU A 55 22.53 -24.31 -4.75
N GLY A 56 21.84 -25.35 -5.24
CA GLY A 56 21.57 -26.58 -4.49
C GLY A 56 20.68 -26.38 -3.27
N LEU A 57 19.72 -25.41 -3.33
CA LEU A 57 18.88 -25.07 -2.20
C LEU A 57 17.69 -26.02 -2.06
N SER A 58 17.42 -26.45 -0.84
CA SER A 58 16.20 -27.15 -0.46
C SER A 58 14.97 -26.24 -0.50
N ARG A 59 13.76 -26.84 -0.52
CA ARG A 59 12.51 -26.10 -0.46
C ARG A 59 12.36 -25.29 0.85
N SER A 60 12.86 -25.83 1.96
CA SER A 60 12.85 -25.15 3.26
C SER A 60 13.76 -23.93 3.29
N GLU A 61 14.96 -24.03 2.71
CA GLU A 61 15.88 -22.90 2.60
C GLU A 61 15.33 -21.80 1.70
N MET A 62 14.71 -22.16 0.57
CA MET A 62 14.05 -21.17 -0.29
C MET A 62 12.87 -20.49 0.41
N GLY A 63 12.08 -21.23 1.18
CA GLY A 63 11.03 -20.67 2.05
C GLY A 63 11.59 -19.70 3.09
N ALA A 64 12.72 -20.02 3.71
CA ALA A 64 13.40 -19.12 4.66
C ALA A 64 13.90 -17.83 3.98
N ILE A 65 14.40 -17.92 2.74
CA ILE A 65 14.79 -16.75 1.94
C ILE A 65 13.61 -15.82 1.66
N PHE A 66 12.43 -16.37 1.32
CA PHE A 66 11.21 -15.57 1.17
C PHE A 66 10.79 -14.91 2.48
N SER A 67 10.87 -15.65 3.58
CA SER A 67 10.51 -15.16 4.92
C SER A 67 11.45 -14.08 5.41
N ALA A 68 12.73 -14.10 5.02
CA ALA A 68 13.71 -13.07 5.39
C ALA A 68 13.29 -11.67 4.91
N PHE A 69 12.76 -11.56 3.70
CA PHE A 69 12.20 -10.31 3.18
C PHE A 69 11.03 -9.82 4.03
N ALA A 70 10.03 -10.69 4.24
CA ALA A 70 8.81 -10.31 4.96
C ALA A 70 9.10 -9.88 6.40
N LEU A 71 10.00 -10.59 7.08
CA LEU A 71 10.44 -10.27 8.44
C LEU A 71 11.11 -8.90 8.49
N ALA A 72 12.09 -8.66 7.62
CA ALA A 72 12.80 -7.40 7.58
C ALA A 72 11.85 -6.24 7.23
N TYR A 73 11.00 -6.43 6.24
CA TYR A 73 10.02 -5.44 5.82
C TYR A 73 9.11 -5.03 6.99
N ALA A 74 8.56 -5.99 7.74
CA ALA A 74 7.72 -5.71 8.90
C ALA A 74 8.47 -4.96 10.02
N LEU A 75 9.71 -5.37 10.33
CA LEU A 75 10.51 -4.74 11.39
C LEU A 75 10.89 -3.28 11.07
N PHE A 76 11.17 -2.97 9.80
CA PHE A 76 11.67 -1.66 9.39
C PHE A 76 10.58 -0.72 8.84
N GLU A 77 9.30 -1.12 8.81
CA GLU A 77 8.20 -0.31 8.30
C GLU A 77 7.97 0.97 9.12
N ILE A 78 7.90 0.85 10.45
CA ILE A 78 7.75 2.01 11.35
C ILE A 78 8.98 2.92 11.30
N PRO A 79 10.21 2.41 11.45
CA PRO A 79 11.41 3.22 11.28
C PRO A 79 11.47 3.95 9.93
N GLY A 80 11.06 3.28 8.84
CA GLY A 80 11.00 3.86 7.50
C GLY A 80 10.02 5.02 7.39
N GLY A 81 8.81 4.85 7.95
CA GLY A 81 7.81 5.91 8.00
C GLY A 81 8.21 7.11 8.87
N TRP A 82 8.77 6.83 10.06
CA TRP A 82 9.30 7.84 10.98
C TRP A 82 10.42 8.68 10.35
N LEU A 83 11.32 8.03 9.63
CA LEU A 83 12.39 8.75 8.92
C LEU A 83 11.82 9.73 7.88
N GLY A 84 10.71 9.36 7.21
CA GLY A 84 10.02 10.25 6.28
C GLY A 84 9.45 11.50 6.94
N ASP A 85 8.90 11.35 8.13
CA ASP A 85 8.41 12.50 8.91
C ASP A 85 9.53 13.39 9.41
N ARG A 86 10.70 12.81 9.75
CA ARG A 86 11.84 13.55 10.30
C ARG A 86 12.72 14.21 9.24
N MET A 87 12.97 13.54 8.12
CA MET A 87 13.97 13.94 7.11
C MET A 87 13.35 14.44 5.80
N GLY A 88 12.03 14.30 5.65
CA GLY A 88 11.30 14.55 4.42
C GLY A 88 11.26 13.32 3.50
N PRO A 89 10.15 13.14 2.75
CA PRO A 89 9.94 11.97 1.88
C PRO A 89 10.97 11.87 0.74
N ARG A 90 11.49 12.98 0.23
CA ARG A 90 12.46 12.98 -0.86
C ARG A 90 13.74 12.21 -0.49
N ARG A 91 14.37 12.57 0.61
CA ARG A 91 15.63 11.96 1.06
C ARG A 91 15.44 10.47 1.37
N VAL A 92 14.31 10.15 2.00
CA VAL A 92 14.02 8.78 2.42
C VAL A 92 13.68 7.90 1.22
N LEU A 93 12.83 8.34 0.28
CA LEU A 93 12.51 7.58 -0.94
C LEU A 93 13.73 7.35 -1.83
N LEU A 94 14.60 8.36 -2.00
CA LEU A 94 15.86 8.19 -2.73
C LEU A 94 16.74 7.11 -2.07
N ARG A 95 16.92 7.19 -0.75
CA ARG A 95 17.72 6.21 -0.01
C ARG A 95 17.10 4.80 -0.09
N ILE A 96 15.80 4.67 0.13
CA ILE A 96 15.06 3.42 0.05
C ILE A 96 15.27 2.80 -1.34
N THR A 97 15.02 3.56 -2.39
CA THR A 97 15.07 3.02 -3.77
C THR A 97 16.50 2.67 -4.18
N VAL A 98 17.50 3.49 -3.83
CA VAL A 98 18.92 3.14 -4.05
C VAL A 98 19.28 1.85 -3.31
N TRP A 99 18.93 1.76 -2.03
CA TRP A 99 19.24 0.61 -1.21
C TRP A 99 18.63 -0.67 -1.77
N TRP A 100 17.33 -0.67 -2.02
CA TRP A 100 16.69 -1.89 -2.54
C TRP A 100 17.18 -2.25 -3.94
N SER A 101 17.42 -1.26 -4.83
CA SER A 101 17.94 -1.51 -6.18
C SER A 101 19.33 -2.16 -6.14
N VAL A 102 20.18 -1.70 -5.23
CA VAL A 102 21.50 -2.34 -4.99
C VAL A 102 21.31 -3.78 -4.54
N PHE A 103 20.44 -4.05 -3.55
CA PHE A 103 20.23 -5.41 -3.06
C PHE A 103 19.43 -6.29 -4.03
N THR A 104 18.61 -5.72 -4.90
CA THR A 104 18.05 -6.45 -6.06
C THR A 104 19.18 -6.92 -6.97
N ALA A 105 20.06 -6.02 -7.40
CA ALA A 105 21.19 -6.38 -8.27
C ALA A 105 22.17 -7.35 -7.58
N VAL A 106 22.48 -7.12 -6.30
CA VAL A 106 23.35 -7.98 -5.47
C VAL A 106 22.79 -9.40 -5.34
N THR A 107 21.44 -9.55 -5.33
CA THR A 107 20.79 -10.88 -5.34
C THR A 107 21.29 -11.74 -6.52
N GLY A 108 21.54 -11.14 -7.69
CA GLY A 108 22.12 -11.83 -8.86
C GLY A 108 23.54 -12.36 -8.65
N GLY A 109 24.30 -11.82 -7.70
CA GLY A 109 25.66 -12.23 -7.36
C GLY A 109 25.75 -13.25 -6.22
N MET A 110 24.64 -13.72 -5.66
CA MET A 110 24.66 -14.63 -4.50
C MET A 110 25.03 -16.06 -4.89
N TRP A 111 25.71 -16.76 -3.97
CA TRP A 111 26.31 -18.08 -4.23
C TRP A 111 25.97 -19.15 -3.18
N SER A 112 25.21 -18.81 -2.14
CA SER A 112 24.84 -19.75 -1.06
C SER A 112 23.52 -19.33 -0.39
N PHE A 113 22.92 -20.25 0.38
CA PHE A 113 21.76 -19.96 1.22
C PHE A 113 21.99 -18.72 2.11
N GLY A 114 23.11 -18.68 2.86
CA GLY A 114 23.39 -17.59 3.79
C GLY A 114 23.51 -16.23 3.10
N SER A 115 24.22 -16.16 1.96
CA SER A 115 24.36 -14.93 1.20
C SER A 115 23.01 -14.45 0.62
N MET A 116 22.20 -15.38 0.10
CA MET A 116 20.86 -15.08 -0.43
C MET A 116 19.92 -14.61 0.68
N PHE A 117 19.92 -15.27 1.84
CA PHE A 117 19.12 -14.91 3.01
C PHE A 117 19.44 -13.48 3.46
N VAL A 118 20.73 -13.14 3.63
CA VAL A 118 21.17 -11.80 4.02
C VAL A 118 20.80 -10.76 2.96
N ALA A 119 21.01 -11.05 1.68
CA ALA A 119 20.65 -10.12 0.60
C ALA A 119 19.14 -9.82 0.61
N ARG A 120 18.30 -10.84 0.80
CA ARG A 120 16.83 -10.67 0.85
C ARG A 120 16.35 -9.98 2.12
N PHE A 121 17.00 -10.23 3.26
CA PHE A 121 16.74 -9.50 4.49
C PHE A 121 17.06 -8.01 4.33
N LEU A 122 18.24 -7.68 3.81
CA LEU A 122 18.66 -6.30 3.58
C LEU A 122 17.83 -5.60 2.49
N PHE A 123 17.39 -6.33 1.47
CA PHE A 123 16.44 -5.85 0.49
C PHE A 123 15.12 -5.43 1.18
N GLY A 124 14.54 -6.30 2.02
CA GLY A 124 13.30 -6.03 2.74
C GLY A 124 13.43 -4.85 3.71
N ALA A 125 14.53 -4.78 4.47
CA ALA A 125 14.82 -3.66 5.36
C ALA A 125 14.95 -2.33 4.59
N GLY A 126 15.53 -2.37 3.41
CA GLY A 126 15.69 -1.20 2.55
C GLY A 126 14.40 -0.73 1.91
N GLU A 127 13.53 -1.65 1.49
CA GLU A 127 12.25 -1.32 0.85
C GLU A 127 11.19 -0.86 1.85
N ALA A 128 11.31 -1.25 3.11
CA ALA A 128 10.40 -0.87 4.18
C ALA A 128 10.25 0.65 4.30
N GLY A 129 9.03 1.11 4.50
CA GLY A 129 8.73 2.54 4.53
C GLY A 129 8.48 3.19 3.16
N CYS A 130 8.57 2.45 2.04
CA CYS A 130 8.30 2.98 0.71
C CYS A 130 6.89 3.59 0.62
N PHE A 131 5.85 2.81 0.85
CA PHE A 131 4.46 3.28 0.79
C PHE A 131 4.12 4.35 1.83
N PRO A 132 4.58 4.27 3.09
CA PRO A 132 4.47 5.37 4.05
C PRO A 132 5.05 6.69 3.55
N ASN A 133 6.21 6.66 2.90
CA ASN A 133 6.85 7.87 2.38
C ASN A 133 6.16 8.41 1.12
N LEU A 134 5.60 7.55 0.25
CA LEU A 134 4.72 7.99 -0.83
C LEU A 134 3.46 8.67 -0.28
N THR A 135 2.87 8.09 0.77
CA THR A 135 1.73 8.68 1.47
C THR A 135 2.08 10.04 2.04
N LYS A 136 3.25 10.19 2.66
CA LYS A 136 3.76 11.49 3.13
C LYS A 136 3.94 12.47 1.97
N ALA A 137 4.49 12.06 0.84
CA ALA A 137 4.61 12.92 -0.34
C ALA A 137 3.24 13.39 -0.85
N PHE A 138 2.20 12.55 -0.80
CA PHE A 138 0.83 12.96 -1.17
C PHE A 138 0.26 14.01 -0.23
N THR A 139 0.59 13.98 1.07
CA THR A 139 0.10 15.01 2.00
C THR A 139 0.66 16.39 1.70
N THR A 140 1.87 16.47 1.14
CA THR A 140 2.53 17.74 0.82
C THR A 140 2.22 18.27 -0.58
N TRP A 141 1.94 17.38 -1.54
CA TRP A 141 1.76 17.76 -2.93
C TRP A 141 0.30 17.80 -3.42
N LEU A 142 -0.61 17.14 -2.70
CA LEU A 142 -1.99 17.00 -3.15
C LEU A 142 -2.98 17.62 -2.15
N PRO A 143 -3.99 18.35 -2.65
CA PRO A 143 -5.10 18.80 -1.83
C PRO A 143 -5.86 17.60 -1.27
N ARG A 144 -6.52 17.77 -0.13
CA ARG A 144 -7.18 16.69 0.62
C ARG A 144 -8.13 15.85 -0.23
N GLN A 145 -8.87 16.49 -1.14
CA GLN A 145 -9.86 15.85 -2.02
C GLN A 145 -9.21 14.91 -3.08
N GLU A 146 -7.94 15.14 -3.44
CA GLU A 146 -7.24 14.35 -4.46
C GLU A 146 -6.46 13.16 -3.88
N ARG A 147 -6.22 13.12 -2.55
CA ARG A 147 -5.36 12.12 -1.89
C ARG A 147 -5.89 10.68 -2.03
N VAL A 148 -7.20 10.48 -1.81
CA VAL A 148 -7.83 9.15 -1.96
C VAL A 148 -7.75 8.67 -3.39
N ARG A 149 -7.92 9.58 -4.37
CA ARG A 149 -7.77 9.26 -5.79
C ARG A 149 -6.34 8.84 -6.12
N ALA A 150 -5.34 9.57 -5.61
CA ALA A 150 -3.94 9.23 -5.79
C ALA A 150 -3.60 7.86 -5.19
N GLN A 151 -4.10 7.56 -4.00
CA GLN A 151 -3.95 6.24 -3.39
C GLN A 151 -4.63 5.16 -4.21
N GLY A 152 -5.86 5.38 -4.69
CA GLY A 152 -6.58 4.43 -5.53
C GLY A 152 -5.81 4.06 -6.79
N ILE A 153 -5.27 5.06 -7.48
CA ILE A 153 -4.43 4.85 -8.68
C ILE A 153 -3.15 4.09 -8.31
N THR A 154 -2.47 4.49 -7.25
CA THR A 154 -1.21 3.83 -6.82
C THR A 154 -1.44 2.36 -6.47
N TRP A 155 -2.49 2.06 -5.70
CA TRP A 155 -2.80 0.69 -5.31
C TRP A 155 -3.30 -0.17 -6.48
N MET A 156 -4.05 0.41 -7.43
CA MET A 156 -4.41 -0.29 -8.67
C MET A 156 -3.16 -0.78 -9.40
N PHE A 157 -2.21 0.14 -9.63
CA PHE A 157 -0.99 -0.21 -10.35
C PHE A 157 -0.06 -1.13 -9.54
N ALA A 158 -0.08 -1.06 -8.21
CA ALA A 158 0.60 -2.01 -7.34
C ALA A 158 0.04 -3.44 -7.54
N ARG A 159 -1.31 -3.59 -7.53
CA ARG A 159 -1.98 -4.88 -7.78
C ARG A 159 -1.67 -5.44 -9.17
N TRP A 160 -1.81 -4.59 -10.18
CA TRP A 160 -1.54 -4.98 -11.57
C TRP A 160 -0.05 -5.20 -11.83
N GLY A 161 0.83 -4.44 -11.18
CA GLY A 161 2.26 -4.71 -11.17
C GLY A 161 2.55 -6.14 -10.74
N GLY A 162 1.97 -6.57 -9.61
CA GLY A 162 2.06 -7.95 -9.16
C GLY A 162 1.49 -8.97 -10.16
N ALA A 163 0.35 -8.67 -10.78
CA ALA A 163 -0.30 -9.56 -11.75
C ALA A 163 0.48 -9.69 -13.06
N PHE A 164 1.15 -8.64 -13.52
CA PHE A 164 1.90 -8.65 -14.79
C PHE A 164 3.40 -8.96 -14.61
N THR A 165 3.91 -9.01 -13.39
CA THR A 165 5.31 -9.37 -13.14
C THR A 165 5.67 -10.78 -13.62
N PRO A 166 4.86 -11.85 -13.43
CA PRO A 166 5.20 -13.19 -13.88
C PRO A 166 5.56 -13.27 -15.37
N PRO A 167 4.72 -12.82 -16.31
CA PRO A 167 5.08 -12.86 -17.73
C PRO A 167 6.30 -12.00 -18.06
N LEU A 168 6.49 -10.85 -17.37
CA LEU A 168 7.68 -10.02 -17.55
C LEU A 168 8.96 -10.76 -17.14
N VAL A 169 8.94 -11.42 -15.97
CA VAL A 169 10.10 -12.17 -15.47
C VAL A 169 10.41 -13.34 -16.40
N LEU A 170 9.40 -14.11 -16.81
CA LEU A 170 9.59 -15.21 -17.75
C LEU A 170 10.15 -14.73 -19.09
N LEU A 171 9.67 -13.60 -19.61
CA LEU A 171 10.22 -12.96 -20.80
C LEU A 171 11.70 -12.62 -20.62
N VAL A 172 12.08 -12.00 -19.52
CA VAL A 172 13.49 -11.65 -19.24
C VAL A 172 14.33 -12.92 -19.11
N LEU A 173 13.84 -13.95 -18.41
CA LEU A 173 14.53 -15.22 -18.25
C LEU A 173 14.68 -16.03 -19.55
N SER A 174 13.86 -15.74 -20.59
CA SER A 174 13.98 -16.42 -21.90
C SER A 174 15.22 -16.00 -22.70
N PHE A 175 15.81 -14.83 -22.42
CA PHE A 175 16.99 -14.31 -23.12
C PHE A 175 18.20 -14.05 -22.19
N THR A 176 18.03 -14.23 -20.86
CA THR A 176 19.15 -14.05 -19.92
C THR A 176 19.07 -15.01 -18.75
N THR A 177 20.13 -15.07 -17.93
CA THR A 177 20.15 -15.86 -16.72
C THR A 177 19.41 -15.15 -15.59
N TRP A 178 19.00 -15.91 -14.54
CA TRP A 178 18.38 -15.30 -13.37
C TRP A 178 19.27 -14.24 -12.70
N ARG A 179 20.59 -14.41 -12.76
CA ARG A 179 21.58 -13.47 -12.21
C ARG A 179 21.49 -12.11 -12.89
N TRP A 180 21.51 -12.09 -14.21
CA TRP A 180 21.40 -10.86 -14.99
C TRP A 180 19.99 -10.25 -14.95
N ALA A 181 18.94 -11.06 -14.79
CA ALA A 181 17.60 -10.55 -14.60
C ALA A 181 17.50 -9.65 -13.35
N PHE A 182 18.10 -10.08 -12.22
CA PHE A 182 18.15 -9.24 -11.01
C PHE A 182 18.99 -7.97 -11.20
N VAL A 183 20.08 -8.03 -11.96
CA VAL A 183 20.86 -6.83 -12.29
C VAL A 183 20.04 -5.85 -13.13
N LEU A 184 19.29 -6.32 -14.13
CA LEU A 184 18.41 -5.50 -14.94
C LEU A 184 17.30 -4.84 -14.11
N PHE A 185 16.64 -5.59 -13.21
CA PHE A 185 15.60 -5.03 -12.35
C PHE A 185 16.18 -3.97 -11.39
N GLY A 186 17.34 -4.21 -10.80
CA GLY A 186 18.02 -3.21 -9.99
C GLY A 186 18.39 -1.94 -10.77
N ALA A 187 18.79 -2.08 -12.05
CA ALA A 187 19.08 -0.93 -12.90
C ALA A 187 17.84 -0.04 -13.19
N LEU A 188 16.63 -0.64 -13.27
CA LEU A 188 15.39 0.13 -13.41
C LEU A 188 15.16 1.05 -12.20
N GLY A 189 15.48 0.58 -11.00
CA GLY A 189 15.41 1.42 -9.79
C GLY A 189 16.39 2.58 -9.83
N ALA A 190 17.62 2.39 -10.34
CA ALA A 190 18.59 3.48 -10.50
C ALA A 190 18.09 4.55 -11.49
N LEU A 191 17.42 4.13 -12.57
CA LEU A 191 16.78 5.06 -13.52
C LEU A 191 15.68 5.88 -12.83
N TRP A 192 14.82 5.21 -12.05
CA TRP A 192 13.77 5.88 -11.29
C TRP A 192 14.34 6.90 -10.29
N VAL A 193 15.37 6.52 -9.53
CA VAL A 193 16.06 7.39 -8.57
C VAL A 193 16.55 8.66 -9.25
N THR A 194 17.18 8.52 -10.43
CA THR A 194 17.71 9.66 -11.17
C THR A 194 16.58 10.62 -11.59
N ALA A 195 15.51 10.09 -12.17
CA ALA A 195 14.36 10.89 -12.59
C ALA A 195 13.70 11.60 -11.40
N PHE A 196 13.48 10.87 -10.28
CA PHE A 196 12.87 11.41 -9.08
C PHE A 196 13.74 12.48 -8.41
N ALA A 197 15.06 12.28 -8.33
CA ALA A 197 16.00 13.24 -7.75
C ALA A 197 16.01 14.57 -8.51
N LEU A 198 15.88 14.53 -9.83
CA LEU A 198 15.87 15.71 -10.67
C LEU A 198 14.57 16.51 -10.53
N TRP A 199 13.45 15.82 -10.40
CA TRP A 199 12.13 16.47 -10.42
C TRP A 199 11.57 16.76 -9.02
N PHE A 200 11.58 15.79 -8.09
CA PHE A 200 10.85 15.89 -6.83
C PHE A 200 11.53 16.84 -5.84
N ARG A 201 10.72 17.64 -5.17
CA ARG A 201 11.09 18.50 -4.03
C ARG A 201 10.14 18.21 -2.87
N ASP A 202 10.60 18.30 -1.63
CA ASP A 202 9.75 18.05 -0.46
C ASP A 202 8.61 19.07 -0.37
N ARG A 203 8.87 20.31 -0.77
CA ARG A 203 7.85 21.37 -0.79
C ARG A 203 7.52 21.77 -2.23
N PRO A 204 6.23 21.82 -2.63
CA PRO A 204 5.84 22.24 -3.97
C PRO A 204 6.39 23.62 -4.38
N ARG A 205 6.50 24.55 -3.42
CA ARG A 205 7.04 25.90 -3.65
C ARG A 205 8.52 25.93 -4.06
N ASP A 206 9.28 24.89 -3.72
CA ASP A 206 10.69 24.76 -4.07
C ASP A 206 10.88 24.19 -5.49
N ASN A 207 9.81 23.83 -6.17
CA ASN A 207 9.85 23.36 -7.55
C ASN A 207 9.54 24.51 -8.52
N PRO A 208 10.51 24.94 -9.37
CA PRO A 208 10.35 26.11 -10.24
C PRO A 208 9.27 25.94 -11.31
N ARG A 209 8.75 24.74 -11.51
CA ARG A 209 7.69 24.43 -12.48
C ARG A 209 6.28 24.62 -11.93
N VAL A 210 6.13 24.85 -10.61
CA VAL A 210 4.86 25.05 -9.94
C VAL A 210 4.56 26.54 -9.87
N ASN A 211 3.41 26.97 -10.42
CA ASN A 211 3.01 28.38 -10.37
C ASN A 211 2.20 28.72 -9.11
N SER A 212 2.00 30.01 -8.85
CA SER A 212 1.27 30.50 -7.67
C SER A 212 -0.18 30.00 -7.62
N ALA A 213 -0.84 29.84 -8.78
CA ALA A 213 -2.21 29.33 -8.85
C ALA A 213 -2.30 27.84 -8.41
N GLU A 214 -1.31 27.01 -8.78
CA GLU A 214 -1.25 25.63 -8.30
C GLU A 214 -0.92 25.55 -6.81
N LEU A 215 -0.02 26.41 -6.31
CA LEU A 215 0.27 26.52 -4.87
C LEU A 215 -0.99 26.87 -4.06
N GLN A 216 -1.81 27.78 -4.56
CA GLN A 216 -3.10 28.11 -3.92
C GLN A 216 -4.08 26.92 -3.90
N LEU A 217 -4.12 26.10 -4.97
CA LEU A 217 -4.93 24.87 -5.01
C LEU A 217 -4.45 23.78 -4.06
N ILE A 218 -3.15 23.62 -3.92
CA ILE A 218 -2.56 22.69 -2.97
C ILE A 218 -2.90 23.13 -1.54
N GLY A 219 -3.08 24.44 -1.35
CA GLY A 219 -3.38 25.06 -0.06
C GLY A 219 -2.14 25.12 0.84
N ASP A 220 -2.32 25.40 2.12
CA ASP A 220 -1.33 25.21 3.14
C ASP A 220 -1.07 23.71 3.33
N ALA A 221 -0.54 23.08 2.26
CA ALA A 221 0.07 21.79 2.35
C ALA A 221 1.05 21.91 3.50
N GLN A 222 0.73 21.22 4.59
CA GLN A 222 1.40 21.34 5.87
C GLN A 222 2.89 21.46 5.60
N ASP A 223 3.42 22.64 5.89
CA ASP A 223 4.87 22.86 5.86
C ASP A 223 5.46 21.63 6.53
N GLY A 224 6.17 20.81 5.79
CA GLY A 224 6.61 19.50 6.26
C GLY A 224 7.43 19.65 7.53
N GLY A 225 6.74 19.97 8.61
CA GLY A 225 7.29 20.22 9.92
C GLY A 225 8.02 18.96 10.35
N HIS A 226 9.34 19.02 10.29
CA HIS A 226 10.19 18.00 10.83
C HIS A 226 10.12 18.15 12.34
N GLY A 227 9.37 17.26 12.99
CA GLY A 227 9.18 17.30 14.44
C GLY A 227 9.28 15.91 15.05
N ASP A 228 9.55 15.86 16.34
CA ASP A 228 9.53 14.61 17.07
C ASP A 228 8.10 14.06 17.11
N VAL A 229 7.96 12.78 16.77
CA VAL A 229 6.68 12.10 16.73
C VAL A 229 6.10 11.99 18.14
N PRO A 230 4.88 12.46 18.39
CA PRO A 230 4.25 12.39 19.70
C PRO A 230 3.72 10.98 19.96
N TRP A 231 4.61 10.02 20.21
CA TRP A 231 4.24 8.61 20.44
C TRP A 231 3.13 8.44 21.48
N GLY A 232 3.15 9.25 22.53
CA GLY A 232 2.12 9.22 23.56
C GLY A 232 0.73 9.59 23.05
N LYS A 233 0.61 10.60 22.17
CA LYS A 233 -0.66 10.97 21.52
C LYS A 233 -1.11 9.89 20.54
N LEU A 234 -0.17 9.33 19.77
CA LEU A 234 -0.41 8.29 18.77
C LEU A 234 -1.02 7.03 19.40
N ILE A 235 -0.41 6.53 20.50
CA ILE A 235 -0.87 5.34 21.22
C ILE A 235 -2.19 5.60 21.98
N ARG A 236 -2.45 6.82 22.42
CA ARG A 236 -3.70 7.18 23.12
C ARG A 236 -4.87 7.47 22.18
N SER A 237 -4.63 7.67 20.90
CA SER A 237 -5.67 8.01 19.93
C SER A 237 -6.53 6.80 19.59
N ARG A 238 -7.86 6.89 19.87
CA ARG A 238 -8.85 5.87 19.50
C ARG A 238 -8.88 5.65 17.97
N SER A 239 -8.79 6.72 17.18
CA SER A 239 -8.81 6.62 15.71
C SER A 239 -7.61 5.86 15.19
N VAL A 240 -6.42 5.98 15.82
CA VAL A 240 -5.22 5.23 15.46
C VAL A 240 -5.41 3.73 15.69
N TRP A 241 -5.89 3.33 16.86
CA TRP A 241 -6.17 1.92 17.15
C TRP A 241 -7.20 1.30 16.21
N LEU A 242 -8.24 2.05 15.87
CA LEU A 242 -9.25 1.61 14.91
C LEU A 242 -8.71 1.52 13.47
N LEU A 243 -7.81 2.44 13.07
CA LEU A 243 -7.11 2.36 11.79
C LEU A 243 -6.20 1.14 11.73
N TRP A 244 -5.46 0.82 12.80
CA TRP A 244 -4.64 -0.38 12.89
C TRP A 244 -5.49 -1.64 12.84
N ALA A 245 -6.54 -1.71 13.64
CA ALA A 245 -7.43 -2.88 13.70
C ALA A 245 -8.12 -3.13 12.35
N GLN A 246 -8.74 -2.11 11.75
CA GLN A 246 -9.41 -2.28 10.46
C GLN A 246 -8.44 -2.67 9.35
N TYR A 247 -7.19 -2.16 9.37
CA TYR A 247 -6.20 -2.48 8.35
C TYR A 247 -5.64 -3.90 8.51
N PHE A 248 -5.49 -4.38 9.75
CA PHE A 248 -5.23 -5.79 10.03
C PHE A 248 -6.35 -6.67 9.48
N LEU A 249 -7.63 -6.32 9.80
CA LEU A 249 -8.81 -7.08 9.38
C LEU A 249 -9.04 -7.00 7.86
N LEU A 250 -8.64 -5.91 7.21
CA LEU A 250 -8.64 -5.76 5.75
C LEU A 250 -7.61 -6.67 5.08
N SER A 251 -6.43 -6.74 5.66
CA SER A 251 -5.29 -7.48 5.09
C SER A 251 -5.39 -8.99 5.33
N TYR A 252 -6.03 -9.41 6.41
CA TYR A 252 -6.12 -10.83 6.79
C TYR A 252 -6.74 -11.70 5.67
N PRO A 253 -7.93 -11.39 5.11
CA PRO A 253 -8.48 -12.17 4.00
C PRO A 253 -7.70 -11.97 2.69
N TRP A 254 -7.05 -10.82 2.51
CA TRP A 254 -6.20 -10.57 1.35
C TRP A 254 -5.07 -11.60 1.24
N TYR A 255 -4.44 -11.95 2.37
CA TYR A 255 -3.35 -12.94 2.36
C TYR A 255 -3.82 -14.34 1.99
N PHE A 256 -5.10 -14.68 2.15
CA PHE A 256 -5.66 -15.93 1.63
C PHE A 256 -5.51 -16.01 0.09
N TYR A 257 -5.80 -14.93 -0.61
CA TYR A 257 -5.69 -14.91 -2.08
C TYR A 257 -4.25 -15.14 -2.56
N ILE A 258 -3.27 -14.75 -1.77
CA ILE A 258 -1.85 -14.92 -2.12
C ILE A 258 -1.31 -16.29 -1.69
N THR A 259 -1.75 -16.81 -0.54
CA THR A 259 -1.15 -18.00 0.07
C THR A 259 -1.96 -19.27 -0.14
N TRP A 260 -3.25 -19.22 0.12
CA TRP A 260 -4.09 -20.42 0.16
C TRP A 260 -4.98 -20.62 -1.06
N LEU A 261 -5.27 -19.59 -1.84
CA LEU A 261 -6.17 -19.69 -3.00
C LEU A 261 -5.70 -20.73 -4.03
N PRO A 262 -4.42 -20.80 -4.42
CA PRO A 262 -3.96 -21.83 -5.36
C PRO A 262 -4.20 -23.25 -4.82
N THR A 263 -3.97 -23.48 -3.52
CA THR A 263 -4.20 -24.77 -2.86
C THR A 263 -5.71 -25.08 -2.78
N TYR A 264 -6.53 -24.10 -2.41
CA TYR A 264 -7.99 -24.23 -2.39
C TYR A 264 -8.56 -24.63 -3.75
N LEU A 265 -8.05 -24.03 -4.83
CA LEU A 265 -8.52 -24.31 -6.18
C LEU A 265 -8.16 -25.73 -6.63
N GLN A 266 -6.99 -26.24 -6.23
CA GLN A 266 -6.51 -27.57 -6.62
C GLN A 266 -7.00 -28.69 -5.68
N SER A 267 -7.29 -28.36 -4.42
CA SER A 267 -7.70 -29.35 -3.41
C SER A 267 -9.01 -30.06 -3.80
N PRO A 268 -9.10 -31.39 -3.69
CA PRO A 268 -10.34 -32.15 -3.90
C PRO A 268 -11.48 -31.70 -2.97
N THR A 269 -11.15 -31.27 -1.75
CA THR A 269 -12.11 -30.73 -0.77
C THR A 269 -12.42 -29.25 -1.01
N GLY A 270 -11.65 -28.59 -1.89
CA GLY A 270 -11.87 -27.23 -2.36
C GLY A 270 -12.65 -27.19 -3.67
N ARG A 271 -11.93 -26.93 -4.78
CA ARG A 271 -12.55 -26.87 -6.12
C ARG A 271 -12.13 -28.00 -7.07
N GLY A 272 -11.08 -28.74 -6.76
CA GLY A 272 -10.62 -29.91 -7.54
C GLY A 272 -10.13 -29.58 -8.94
N LEU A 273 -9.64 -28.35 -9.19
CA LEU A 273 -9.23 -27.90 -10.53
C LEU A 273 -7.84 -28.40 -10.89
N SER A 274 -7.56 -28.50 -12.18
CA SER A 274 -6.21 -28.70 -12.68
C SER A 274 -5.27 -27.55 -12.28
N ALA A 275 -3.97 -27.80 -12.22
CA ALA A 275 -3.00 -26.76 -11.90
C ALA A 275 -3.04 -25.60 -12.91
N GLY A 276 -3.31 -25.88 -14.19
CA GLY A 276 -3.44 -24.86 -15.24
C GLY A 276 -4.65 -23.96 -15.05
N ASP A 277 -5.83 -24.55 -14.80
CA ASP A 277 -7.06 -23.80 -14.54
C ASP A 277 -6.96 -23.01 -13.24
N ALA A 278 -6.39 -23.59 -12.18
CA ALA A 278 -6.18 -22.94 -10.91
C ALA A 278 -5.29 -21.68 -11.06
N ALA A 279 -4.23 -21.76 -11.86
CA ALA A 279 -3.36 -20.62 -12.13
C ALA A 279 -4.10 -19.49 -12.88
N GLN A 280 -4.95 -19.83 -13.86
CA GLN A 280 -5.75 -18.84 -14.57
C GLN A 280 -6.77 -18.18 -13.66
N TYR A 281 -7.47 -18.94 -12.85
CA TYR A 281 -8.50 -18.42 -11.95
C TYR A 281 -7.94 -17.60 -10.78
N ALA A 282 -6.73 -17.90 -10.31
CA ALA A 282 -6.09 -17.14 -9.23
C ALA A 282 -5.79 -15.68 -9.60
N VAL A 283 -5.82 -15.32 -10.88
CA VAL A 283 -5.63 -13.93 -11.34
C VAL A 283 -6.83 -13.04 -11.01
N TYR A 284 -8.05 -13.57 -10.96
CA TYR A 284 -9.27 -12.76 -10.79
C TYR A 284 -9.26 -11.86 -9.54
N PRO A 285 -8.94 -12.34 -8.33
CA PRO A 285 -8.92 -11.47 -7.15
C PRO A 285 -7.94 -10.30 -7.28
N LEU A 286 -6.76 -10.52 -7.85
CA LEU A 286 -5.76 -9.45 -8.06
C LEU A 286 -6.26 -8.41 -9.07
N LEU A 287 -6.83 -8.87 -10.18
CA LEU A 287 -7.33 -8.00 -11.24
C LEU A 287 -8.50 -7.15 -10.74
N PHE A 288 -9.49 -7.78 -10.13
CA PHE A 288 -10.68 -7.10 -9.60
C PHE A 288 -10.34 -6.17 -8.42
N GLY A 289 -9.41 -6.55 -7.54
CA GLY A 289 -8.92 -5.69 -6.47
C GLY A 289 -8.33 -4.39 -7.00
N GLY A 290 -7.52 -4.45 -8.05
CA GLY A 290 -7.01 -3.24 -8.71
C GLY A 290 -8.12 -2.32 -9.20
N PHE A 291 -9.18 -2.87 -9.83
CA PHE A 291 -10.36 -2.08 -10.22
C PHE A 291 -11.10 -1.51 -9.01
N GLY A 292 -11.18 -2.24 -7.89
CA GLY A 292 -11.78 -1.77 -6.64
C GLY A 292 -11.07 -0.51 -6.11
N SER A 293 -9.74 -0.56 -6.03
CA SER A 293 -8.92 0.58 -5.63
C SER A 293 -9.12 1.80 -6.54
N LEU A 294 -9.11 1.60 -7.86
CA LEU A 294 -9.38 2.67 -8.83
C LEU A 294 -10.77 3.26 -8.65
N THR A 295 -11.78 2.41 -8.54
CA THR A 295 -13.18 2.83 -8.37
C THR A 295 -13.35 3.70 -7.13
N CYS A 296 -12.79 3.28 -5.98
CA CYS A 296 -12.78 4.10 -4.77
C CYS A 296 -12.17 5.48 -5.03
N GLY A 297 -10.99 5.52 -5.68
CA GLY A 297 -10.32 6.77 -6.03
C GLY A 297 -11.16 7.71 -6.89
N LEU A 298 -11.96 7.16 -7.82
CA LEU A 298 -12.79 7.94 -8.73
C LEU A 298 -14.10 8.43 -8.08
N ILE A 299 -14.71 7.60 -7.23
CA ILE A 299 -16.02 7.93 -6.63
C ILE A 299 -15.89 8.75 -5.35
N SER A 300 -14.78 8.68 -4.63
CA SER A 300 -14.60 9.32 -3.32
C SER A 300 -14.93 10.81 -3.33
N SER A 301 -14.43 11.58 -4.30
CA SER A 301 -14.71 13.01 -4.42
C SER A 301 -16.16 13.35 -4.75
N ARG A 302 -16.90 12.43 -5.41
CA ARG A 302 -18.35 12.60 -5.62
C ARG A 302 -19.13 12.34 -4.34
N PHE A 303 -18.74 11.31 -3.59
CA PHE A 303 -19.31 11.00 -2.28
C PHE A 303 -19.03 12.12 -1.27
N ASP A 304 -17.82 12.72 -1.29
CA ASP A 304 -17.47 13.86 -0.44
C ASP A 304 -18.42 15.05 -0.69
N ARG A 305 -18.72 15.35 -1.96
CA ARG A 305 -19.67 16.41 -2.34
C ARG A 305 -21.12 16.07 -2.00
N TRP A 306 -21.51 14.80 -2.19
CA TRP A 306 -22.88 14.35 -1.90
C TRP A 306 -23.17 14.34 -0.40
N THR A 307 -22.22 13.89 0.42
CA THR A 307 -22.37 13.80 1.88
C THR A 307 -22.04 15.12 2.61
N GLY A 308 -21.36 16.05 1.93
CA GLY A 308 -20.81 17.27 2.54
C GLY A 308 -19.71 17.01 3.56
N SER A 309 -19.23 15.76 3.70
CA SER A 309 -18.26 15.38 4.73
C SER A 309 -17.34 14.24 4.28
N ILE A 310 -16.04 14.51 4.23
CA ILE A 310 -15.02 13.52 3.95
C ILE A 310 -15.09 12.31 4.91
N LYS A 311 -15.37 12.58 6.19
CA LYS A 311 -15.53 11.56 7.24
C LYS A 311 -16.68 10.61 6.94
N ILE A 312 -17.87 11.14 6.59
CA ILE A 312 -19.06 10.34 6.29
C ILE A 312 -18.85 9.55 5.01
N SER A 313 -18.33 10.19 3.96
CA SER A 313 -18.02 9.57 2.69
C SER A 313 -17.14 8.33 2.85
N ARG A 314 -16.02 8.46 3.55
CA ARG A 314 -15.08 7.34 3.78
C ARG A 314 -15.71 6.23 4.61
N ARG A 315 -16.51 6.56 5.63
CA ARG A 315 -17.24 5.56 6.42
C ARG A 315 -18.21 4.75 5.54
N LEU A 316 -19.00 5.43 4.71
CA LEU A 316 -19.97 4.77 3.84
C LEU A 316 -19.28 3.87 2.80
N ILE A 317 -18.26 4.37 2.10
CA ILE A 317 -17.52 3.59 1.10
C ILE A 317 -16.87 2.37 1.76
N SER A 318 -16.24 2.54 2.92
CA SER A 318 -15.54 1.46 3.58
C SER A 318 -16.46 0.42 4.21
N CYS A 319 -17.57 0.86 4.83
CA CYS A 319 -18.58 -0.08 5.33
C CYS A 319 -19.22 -0.87 4.18
N ALA A 320 -19.55 -0.21 3.06
CA ALA A 320 -20.04 -0.91 1.85
C ALA A 320 -19.00 -1.86 1.27
N GLY A 321 -17.72 -1.46 1.26
CA GLY A 321 -16.62 -2.31 0.82
C GLY A 321 -16.49 -3.58 1.67
N PHE A 322 -16.43 -3.46 2.99
CA PHE A 322 -16.35 -4.61 3.88
C PHE A 322 -17.60 -5.51 3.82
N ALA A 323 -18.79 -4.91 3.78
CA ALA A 323 -20.04 -5.67 3.62
C ALA A 323 -20.09 -6.42 2.29
N GLY A 324 -19.73 -5.76 1.19
CA GLY A 324 -19.63 -6.38 -0.13
C GLY A 324 -18.59 -7.49 -0.17
N ALA A 325 -17.41 -7.30 0.45
CA ALA A 325 -16.37 -8.32 0.52
C ALA A 325 -16.87 -9.58 1.24
N SER A 326 -17.52 -9.42 2.39
CA SER A 326 -18.12 -10.54 3.11
C SER A 326 -19.22 -11.22 2.29
N ALA A 327 -20.16 -10.46 1.71
CA ALA A 327 -21.29 -10.98 0.96
C ALA A 327 -20.84 -11.75 -0.31
N PHE A 328 -19.94 -11.19 -1.11
CA PHE A 328 -19.45 -11.86 -2.31
C PHE A 328 -18.56 -13.06 -2.00
N LEU A 329 -17.82 -13.06 -0.90
CA LEU A 329 -17.08 -14.22 -0.43
C LEU A 329 -18.03 -15.37 -0.06
N LEU A 330 -19.09 -15.08 0.72
CA LEU A 330 -20.11 -16.07 1.07
C LEU A 330 -20.88 -16.55 -0.18
N LEU A 331 -21.17 -15.66 -1.13
CA LEU A 331 -21.78 -16.01 -2.38
C LEU A 331 -20.93 -16.99 -3.19
N SER A 332 -19.60 -16.76 -3.23
CA SER A 332 -18.66 -17.63 -3.95
C SER A 332 -18.72 -19.09 -3.49
N MET A 333 -19.01 -19.32 -2.19
CA MET A 333 -19.14 -20.66 -1.61
C MET A 333 -20.39 -21.40 -2.08
N ARG A 334 -21.44 -20.67 -2.51
CA ARG A 334 -22.72 -21.24 -3.00
C ARG A 334 -22.70 -21.56 -4.49
N ILE A 335 -21.79 -20.98 -5.24
CA ILE A 335 -21.69 -21.15 -6.68
C ILE A 335 -20.86 -22.40 -6.98
N GLN A 336 -21.45 -23.35 -7.74
CA GLN A 336 -20.78 -24.60 -8.10
C GLN A 336 -19.81 -24.39 -9.27
N ASP A 337 -20.20 -23.60 -10.25
CA ASP A 337 -19.36 -23.31 -11.42
C ASP A 337 -18.08 -22.58 -11.01
N PRO A 338 -16.88 -23.10 -11.34
CA PRO A 338 -15.60 -22.53 -10.91
C PRO A 338 -15.38 -21.11 -11.41
N LEU A 339 -15.77 -20.79 -12.64
CA LEU A 339 -15.59 -19.46 -13.21
C LEU A 339 -16.40 -18.42 -12.44
N TRP A 340 -17.70 -18.67 -12.25
CA TRP A 340 -18.58 -17.74 -11.55
C TRP A 340 -18.26 -17.64 -10.06
N ALA A 341 -17.77 -18.73 -9.45
CA ALA A 341 -17.27 -18.69 -8.09
C ALA A 341 -16.03 -17.77 -7.98
N MET A 342 -15.12 -17.82 -8.95
CA MET A 342 -13.95 -16.96 -8.98
C MET A 342 -14.29 -15.51 -9.34
N VAL A 343 -15.28 -15.28 -10.17
CA VAL A 343 -15.82 -13.93 -10.40
C VAL A 343 -16.39 -13.36 -9.09
N ALA A 344 -17.15 -14.15 -8.32
CA ALA A 344 -17.65 -13.73 -7.02
C ALA A 344 -16.50 -13.46 -6.03
N MET A 345 -15.46 -14.30 -5.96
CA MET A 345 -14.26 -14.02 -5.18
C MET A 345 -13.52 -12.78 -5.67
N GLY A 346 -13.47 -12.55 -6.97
CA GLY A 346 -12.95 -11.32 -7.56
C GLY A 346 -13.72 -10.08 -7.08
N MET A 347 -15.05 -10.17 -7.07
CA MET A 347 -15.92 -9.10 -6.52
C MET A 347 -15.74 -8.90 -5.02
N ALA A 348 -15.43 -9.96 -4.25
CA ALA A 348 -15.04 -9.84 -2.86
C ALA A 348 -13.73 -9.04 -2.71
N SER A 349 -12.73 -9.35 -3.54
CA SER A 349 -11.47 -8.61 -3.60
C SER A 349 -11.66 -7.17 -4.09
N PHE A 350 -12.50 -6.93 -5.11
CA PHE A 350 -12.90 -5.60 -5.54
C PHE A 350 -13.45 -4.78 -4.37
N SER A 351 -14.37 -5.37 -3.62
CA SER A 351 -15.00 -4.74 -2.47
C SER A 351 -14.02 -4.49 -1.32
N ASN A 352 -13.09 -5.42 -1.06
CA ASN A 352 -11.98 -5.23 -0.14
C ASN A 352 -11.13 -4.02 -0.53
N ASP A 353 -10.76 -3.91 -1.80
CA ASP A 353 -9.87 -2.86 -2.27
C ASP A 353 -10.58 -1.50 -2.51
N LEU A 354 -11.92 -1.44 -2.42
CA LEU A 354 -12.64 -0.17 -2.22
C LEU A 354 -12.28 0.48 -0.88
N VAL A 355 -11.97 -0.31 0.15
CA VAL A 355 -11.60 0.21 1.48
C VAL A 355 -10.17 0.76 1.51
N MET A 356 -9.27 0.15 0.75
CA MET A 356 -7.83 0.44 0.78
C MET A 356 -7.50 1.96 0.64
N PRO A 357 -7.95 2.68 -0.41
CA PRO A 357 -7.63 4.11 -0.55
C PRO A 357 -8.25 4.97 0.54
N CYS A 358 -9.42 4.59 1.07
CA CYS A 358 -10.05 5.26 2.20
C CYS A 358 -9.25 5.10 3.49
N ALA A 359 -8.69 3.92 3.76
CA ALA A 359 -7.83 3.65 4.91
C ALA A 359 -6.56 4.52 4.87
N TRP A 360 -5.85 4.52 3.74
CA TRP A 360 -4.66 5.34 3.55
C TRP A 360 -4.97 6.85 3.55
N GLY A 361 -6.09 7.25 2.94
CA GLY A 361 -6.56 8.63 2.98
C GLY A 361 -6.88 9.10 4.42
N SER A 362 -7.55 8.26 5.21
CA SER A 362 -7.83 8.56 6.61
C SER A 362 -6.56 8.61 7.46
N CYS A 363 -5.61 7.72 7.17
CA CYS A 363 -4.30 7.74 7.79
C CYS A 363 -3.53 9.05 7.53
N MET A 364 -3.59 9.57 6.30
CA MET A 364 -3.01 10.87 5.95
C MET A 364 -3.65 12.03 6.74
N ASP A 365 -4.98 12.01 6.86
CA ASP A 365 -5.69 13.11 7.50
C ASP A 365 -5.57 13.09 9.04
N VAL A 366 -5.58 11.90 9.65
CA VAL A 366 -5.34 11.72 11.09
C VAL A 366 -3.88 11.98 11.44
N GLY A 367 -2.96 11.47 10.63
CA GLY A 367 -1.53 11.59 10.86
C GLY A 367 -0.99 13.01 10.67
N GLY A 368 -1.59 13.79 9.77
CA GLY A 368 -1.13 15.14 9.47
C GLY A 368 0.36 15.19 9.13
N LYS A 369 1.14 15.96 9.87
CA LYS A 369 2.61 16.04 9.70
C LYS A 369 3.33 14.71 10.03
N PHE A 370 2.68 13.80 10.77
CA PHE A 370 3.19 12.46 11.12
C PHE A 370 2.57 11.33 10.28
N ALA A 371 2.08 11.66 9.08
CA ALA A 371 1.44 10.69 8.18
C ALA A 371 2.36 9.53 7.79
N GLY A 372 3.67 9.75 7.71
CA GLY A 372 4.67 8.71 7.45
C GLY A 372 4.73 7.67 8.57
N THR A 373 4.84 8.11 9.81
CA THR A 373 4.87 7.21 10.99
C THR A 373 3.55 6.46 11.17
N LEU A 374 2.42 7.18 11.05
CA LEU A 374 1.11 6.55 11.21
C LEU A 374 0.84 5.54 10.11
N SER A 375 1.14 5.86 8.86
CA SER A 375 0.96 4.91 7.76
C SER A 375 1.93 3.73 7.82
N GLY A 376 3.16 3.95 8.29
CA GLY A 376 4.11 2.87 8.56
C GLY A 376 3.60 1.91 9.62
N SER A 377 3.10 2.42 10.74
CA SER A 377 2.52 1.58 11.80
C SER A 377 1.25 0.86 11.36
N MET A 378 0.39 1.52 10.58
CA MET A 378 -0.79 0.89 9.98
C MET A 378 -0.41 -0.23 9.01
N ASN A 379 0.57 0.00 8.14
CA ASN A 379 1.02 -1.01 7.18
C ASN A 379 1.72 -2.20 7.86
N MET A 380 2.46 -1.97 8.95
CA MET A 380 3.00 -3.04 9.80
C MET A 380 1.88 -3.96 10.32
N MET A 381 0.74 -3.40 10.75
CA MET A 381 -0.42 -4.21 11.17
C MET A 381 -0.99 -5.07 10.04
N GLY A 382 -1.00 -4.55 8.81
CA GLY A 382 -1.34 -5.33 7.63
C GLY A 382 -0.38 -6.48 7.36
N ASN A 383 0.93 -6.26 7.52
CA ASN A 383 1.94 -7.32 7.37
C ASN A 383 1.87 -8.34 8.52
N LEU A 384 1.52 -7.92 9.74
CA LEU A 384 1.23 -8.84 10.86
C LEU A 384 0.04 -9.76 10.53
N ALA A 385 -1.00 -9.24 9.89
CA ALA A 385 -2.09 -10.08 9.37
C ALA A 385 -1.58 -11.11 8.36
N GLY A 386 -0.62 -10.73 7.52
CA GLY A 386 0.06 -11.63 6.58
C GLY A 386 0.87 -12.75 7.23
N PHE A 387 1.35 -12.53 8.43
CA PHE A 387 1.98 -13.58 9.24
C PHE A 387 0.93 -14.47 9.91
N VAL A 388 -0.11 -13.89 10.50
CA VAL A 388 -1.13 -14.62 11.27
C VAL A 388 -2.07 -15.45 10.37
N ALA A 389 -2.52 -14.88 9.23
CA ALA A 389 -3.55 -15.51 8.41
C ALA A 389 -3.15 -16.88 7.83
N PRO A 390 -1.93 -17.07 7.27
CA PRO A 390 -1.52 -18.40 6.80
C PRO A 390 -1.38 -19.42 7.92
N LEU A 391 -0.90 -19.02 9.10
CA LEU A 391 -0.74 -19.90 10.26
C LEU A 391 -2.11 -20.39 10.78
N VAL A 392 -3.03 -19.46 10.98
CA VAL A 392 -4.41 -19.79 11.43
C VAL A 392 -5.12 -20.62 10.38
N GLY A 393 -4.96 -20.30 9.08
CA GLY A 393 -5.51 -21.08 7.98
C GLY A 393 -5.00 -22.52 7.97
N GLY A 394 -3.69 -22.71 8.11
CA GLY A 394 -3.07 -24.03 8.18
C GLY A 394 -3.56 -24.85 9.38
N PHE A 395 -3.65 -24.23 10.56
CA PHE A 395 -4.19 -24.88 11.77
C PHE A 395 -5.66 -25.30 11.59
N ILE A 396 -6.49 -24.43 11.03
CA ILE A 396 -7.91 -24.75 10.77
C ILE A 396 -8.01 -25.93 9.81
N LEU A 397 -7.30 -25.89 8.68
CA LEU A 397 -7.36 -26.97 7.69
C LEU A 397 -6.90 -28.30 8.29
N GLN A 398 -5.80 -28.30 9.03
CA GLN A 398 -5.31 -29.50 9.70
C GLN A 398 -6.30 -30.04 10.74
N SER A 399 -6.91 -29.19 11.55
CA SER A 399 -7.82 -29.58 12.63
C SER A 399 -9.21 -30.00 12.14
N THR A 400 -9.63 -29.54 10.96
CA THR A 400 -10.96 -29.79 10.38
C THR A 400 -10.97 -30.79 9.22
N GLY A 401 -9.81 -31.43 8.92
CA GLY A 401 -9.72 -32.37 7.80
C GLY A 401 -9.92 -31.67 6.43
N ASP A 402 -9.20 -30.58 6.23
CA ASP A 402 -9.24 -29.75 5.00
C ASP A 402 -10.63 -29.16 4.69
N ASN A 403 -11.39 -28.78 5.72
CA ASN A 403 -12.66 -28.10 5.52
C ASN A 403 -12.47 -26.59 5.22
N TRP A 404 -12.34 -26.26 3.95
CA TRP A 404 -12.17 -24.89 3.47
C TRP A 404 -13.31 -23.94 3.84
N ASN A 405 -14.52 -24.45 4.03
CA ASN A 405 -15.67 -23.61 4.37
C ASN A 405 -15.47 -22.91 5.72
N VAL A 406 -14.83 -23.57 6.71
CA VAL A 406 -14.54 -22.95 8.02
C VAL A 406 -13.62 -21.76 7.86
N LEU A 407 -12.58 -21.89 7.02
CA LEU A 407 -11.65 -20.81 6.75
C LEU A 407 -12.34 -19.64 6.03
N LEU A 408 -13.18 -19.92 5.03
CA LEU A 408 -13.92 -18.88 4.30
C LEU A 408 -14.95 -18.17 5.18
N TYR A 409 -15.64 -18.89 6.08
CA TYR A 409 -16.52 -18.27 7.09
C TYR A 409 -15.75 -17.38 8.06
N LEU A 410 -14.57 -17.81 8.52
CA LEU A 410 -13.71 -16.97 9.35
C LEU A 410 -13.35 -15.67 8.62
N MET A 411 -12.96 -15.75 7.35
CA MET A 411 -12.64 -14.55 6.54
C MET A 411 -13.84 -13.60 6.41
N ALA A 412 -15.05 -14.15 6.18
CA ALA A 412 -16.26 -13.35 6.12
C ALA A 412 -16.55 -12.65 7.47
N ALA A 413 -16.35 -13.35 8.59
CA ALA A 413 -16.48 -12.76 9.93
C ALA A 413 -15.42 -11.66 10.19
N VAL A 414 -14.19 -11.85 9.73
CA VAL A 414 -13.11 -10.86 9.81
C VAL A 414 -13.49 -9.59 9.03
N TYR A 415 -14.08 -9.71 7.84
CA TYR A 415 -14.61 -8.56 7.10
C TYR A 415 -15.71 -7.82 7.90
N CYS A 416 -16.63 -8.54 8.54
CA CYS A 416 -17.64 -7.92 9.41
C CYS A 416 -16.99 -7.16 10.57
N GLY A 417 -15.93 -7.71 11.18
CA GLY A 417 -15.14 -7.02 12.20
C GLY A 417 -14.53 -5.70 11.70
N GLY A 418 -13.97 -5.72 10.49
CA GLY A 418 -13.43 -4.51 9.84
C GLY A 418 -14.50 -3.46 9.59
N MET A 419 -15.70 -3.86 9.17
CA MET A 419 -16.83 -2.96 8.97
C MET A 419 -17.23 -2.24 10.27
N ILE A 420 -17.21 -2.94 11.41
CA ILE A 420 -17.56 -2.36 12.73
C ILE A 420 -16.58 -1.26 13.15
N CYS A 421 -15.32 -1.30 12.73
CA CYS A 421 -14.34 -0.28 13.09
C CYS A 421 -14.65 1.10 12.45
N TRP A 422 -15.16 1.13 11.23
CA TRP A 422 -15.29 2.35 10.44
C TRP A 422 -16.22 3.41 10.97
N PRO A 423 -17.40 3.12 11.53
CA PRO A 423 -18.29 4.13 12.12
C PRO A 423 -17.62 4.95 13.23
N PHE A 424 -16.61 4.39 13.88
CA PHE A 424 -15.93 5.03 15.00
C PHE A 424 -14.62 5.74 14.63
N ILE A 425 -14.10 5.56 13.41
CA ILE A 425 -12.91 6.28 12.94
C ILE A 425 -13.26 7.74 12.69
N ASP A 426 -12.51 8.65 13.31
CA ASP A 426 -12.62 10.09 13.05
C ASP A 426 -11.43 10.57 12.22
N SER A 427 -11.66 10.76 10.92
CA SER A 427 -10.67 11.29 9.98
C SER A 427 -10.67 12.84 9.90
N SER A 428 -11.49 13.52 10.69
CA SER A 428 -11.54 14.99 10.71
C SER A 428 -10.57 15.60 11.71
N THR A 429 -10.17 14.85 12.76
CA THR A 429 -9.23 15.29 13.80
C THR A 429 -7.81 14.83 13.48
N SER A 430 -6.92 15.79 13.22
CA SER A 430 -5.48 15.52 13.06
C SER A 430 -4.79 15.46 14.43
N LEU A 431 -3.77 14.62 14.55
CA LEU A 431 -2.89 14.57 15.74
C LEU A 431 -2.15 15.88 16.00
N ASP A 432 -2.12 16.78 15.02
CA ASP A 432 -1.49 18.10 15.11
C ASP A 432 -2.36 19.17 15.79
N CYS A 433 -3.69 19.00 15.79
CA CYS A 433 -4.64 20.06 16.21
C CYS A 433 -4.66 20.33 17.73
N ASP A 434 -4.10 19.45 18.55
CA ASP A 434 -4.11 19.65 20.03
C ASP A 434 -3.08 20.68 20.55
N ASP A 435 -2.12 21.11 19.71
CA ASP A 435 -1.15 22.12 20.11
C ASP A 435 -1.70 23.57 20.02
N ALA A 436 -2.92 23.73 19.45
CA ALA A 436 -3.56 25.04 19.25
C ALA A 436 -4.59 25.42 20.36
N ARG A 437 -4.74 24.64 21.42
CA ARG A 437 -5.52 25.09 22.57
C ARG A 437 -4.65 26.07 23.38
N PRO A 438 -5.04 27.36 23.47
CA PRO A 438 -4.36 28.26 24.42
C PRO A 438 -4.54 27.67 25.81
N ALA A 439 -3.45 27.66 26.59
CA ALA A 439 -3.51 27.36 28.00
C ALA A 439 -4.60 28.26 28.60
N ALA A 440 -5.69 27.63 29.05
CA ALA A 440 -6.70 28.34 29.79
C ALA A 440 -6.04 28.95 31.02
N MET A 441 -6.02 30.31 31.07
CA MET A 441 -5.65 31.06 32.26
C MET A 441 -6.63 30.76 33.41
#